data_97bd1badcdd7f598be12905fdf148e23
#
_entry.id   97bd1badcdd7f598be12905fdf148e23
#
_cell.length_a   1.000
_cell.length_b   1.000
_cell.length_c   1.000
_cell.angle_alpha   90.00
_cell.angle_beta   90.00
_cell.angle_gamma   90.00
#
_symmetry.space_group_name_H-M   'P 1'
#
loop_
_entity.id
_entity.type
_entity.pdbx_description
1 polymer ?
#
loop_
_entity_poly.entity_id
_entity_poly.type
_entity_poly.pdbx_seq_one_letter_code
_entity_poly.pdbx_strand_id
1 'polypeptide(L)'
;MSKRILVVEDQADNRRIIRDMLARTDYEITEAENGEGALAAIAKQRPDLILMDIQLPIMDGYTAVSRIKADPGLLSIPIIAVTSYALNGEEKKARAAGCDDYVPKPFSPRQLLAKIRQYMVR
;
A
#
# COMPACT_ATOMS: atom_id res chain seq x y z
N MET A 1 16.32 -6.55 -12.51
CA MET A 1 14.87 -6.77 -12.51
C MET A 1 14.17 -5.63 -11.77
N SER A 2 13.07 -5.17 -12.33
CA SER A 2 12.33 -4.09 -11.71
C SER A 2 11.60 -4.57 -10.48
N LYS A 3 11.55 -3.71 -9.47
CA LYS A 3 10.76 -3.97 -8.27
C LYS A 3 9.30 -3.62 -8.55
N ARG A 4 8.41 -4.33 -7.87
CA ARG A 4 6.97 -4.21 -8.10
C ARG A 4 6.24 -3.62 -6.91
N ILE A 5 5.38 -2.64 -7.17
CA ILE A 5 4.56 -1.99 -6.16
C ILE A 5 3.09 -2.30 -6.46
N LEU A 6 2.37 -2.80 -5.47
CA LEU A 6 0.92 -2.95 -5.55
C LEU A 6 0.27 -1.74 -4.90
N VAL A 7 -0.59 -1.05 -5.65
CA VAL A 7 -1.34 0.10 -5.16
C VAL A 7 -2.79 -0.32 -4.96
N VAL A 8 -3.27 -0.28 -3.73
CA VAL A 8 -4.65 -0.64 -3.39
C VAL A 8 -5.41 0.63 -3.01
N GLU A 9 -6.29 1.06 -3.88
CA GLU A 9 -7.02 2.32 -3.77
C GLU A 9 -8.31 2.21 -4.57
N ASP A 10 -9.44 2.53 -3.97
CA ASP A 10 -10.74 2.37 -4.64
C ASP A 10 -11.06 3.49 -5.64
N GLN A 11 -10.47 4.66 -5.48
CA GLN A 11 -10.76 5.79 -6.36
C GLN A 11 -9.77 5.88 -7.52
N ALA A 12 -10.31 5.87 -8.73
CA ALA A 12 -9.49 5.88 -9.95
C ALA A 12 -8.57 7.12 -10.03
N ASP A 13 -9.07 8.27 -9.58
CA ASP A 13 -8.29 9.50 -9.61
C ASP A 13 -7.07 9.41 -8.70
N ASN A 14 -7.24 8.82 -7.53
CA ASN A 14 -6.12 8.65 -6.60
C ASN A 14 -5.11 7.63 -7.12
N ARG A 15 -5.58 6.54 -7.74
CA ARG A 15 -4.67 5.58 -8.38
C ARG A 15 -3.85 6.24 -9.47
N ARG A 16 -4.50 7.11 -10.25
CA ARG A 16 -3.82 7.82 -11.33
C ARG A 16 -2.73 8.76 -10.81
N ILE A 17 -3.01 9.48 -9.73
CA ILE A 17 -2.02 10.36 -9.11
C ILE A 17 -0.78 9.56 -8.69
N ILE A 18 -0.99 8.43 -8.04
CA ILE A 18 0.12 7.59 -7.60
C ILE A 18 0.85 6.99 -8.79
N ARG A 19 0.11 6.54 -9.79
CA ARG A 19 0.70 5.99 -11.02
C ARG A 19 1.59 7.02 -11.72
N ASP A 20 1.08 8.25 -11.85
CA ASP A 20 1.84 9.33 -12.50
C ASP A 20 3.10 9.68 -11.71
N MET A 21 2.98 9.69 -10.39
CA MET A 21 4.13 9.95 -9.51
C MET A 21 5.22 8.90 -9.70
N LEU A 22 4.83 7.65 -9.87
CA LEU A 22 5.79 6.54 -10.00
C LEU A 22 6.20 6.25 -11.44
N ALA A 23 5.60 6.94 -12.42
CA ALA A 23 5.90 6.72 -13.83
C ALA A 23 7.35 7.03 -14.19
N ARG A 24 8.00 7.88 -13.42
CA ARG A 24 9.41 8.27 -13.66
C ARG A 24 10.40 7.36 -12.95
N THR A 25 9.90 6.34 -12.27
CA THR A 25 10.75 5.37 -11.58
C THR A 25 10.83 4.08 -12.41
N ASP A 26 11.70 3.18 -11.99
CA ASP A 26 11.81 1.88 -12.62
C ASP A 26 10.85 0.84 -12.04
N TYR A 27 9.99 1.27 -11.10
CA TYR A 27 9.07 0.33 -10.44
C TYR A 27 7.95 -0.08 -11.39
N GLU A 28 7.61 -1.36 -11.36
CA GLU A 28 6.41 -1.87 -12.02
C GLU A 28 5.22 -1.68 -11.09
N ILE A 29 4.11 -1.18 -11.61
CA ILE A 29 2.94 -0.85 -10.81
C ILE A 29 1.80 -1.80 -11.16
N THR A 30 1.23 -2.45 -10.15
CA THR A 30 -0.04 -3.15 -10.28
C THR A 30 -1.04 -2.44 -9.39
N GLU A 31 -2.31 -2.54 -9.73
CA GLU A 31 -3.38 -1.81 -9.04
C GLU A 31 -4.51 -2.74 -8.64
N ALA A 32 -5.12 -2.45 -7.50
CA ALA A 32 -6.31 -3.13 -7.03
C ALA A 32 -7.27 -2.09 -6.46
N GLU A 33 -8.56 -2.35 -6.57
CA GLU A 33 -9.59 -1.41 -6.15
C GLU A 33 -10.12 -1.68 -4.74
N ASN A 34 -9.85 -2.85 -4.20
CA ASN A 34 -10.33 -3.25 -2.88
C ASN A 34 -9.44 -4.33 -2.30
N GLY A 35 -9.76 -4.75 -1.07
CA GLY A 35 -8.95 -5.75 -0.36
C GLY A 35 -8.95 -7.11 -1.04
N GLU A 36 -10.07 -7.55 -1.57
CA GLU A 36 -10.14 -8.83 -2.27
C GLU A 36 -9.30 -8.79 -3.53
N GLY A 37 -9.38 -7.69 -4.29
CA GLY A 37 -8.55 -7.50 -5.47
C GLY A 37 -7.07 -7.48 -5.14
N ALA A 38 -6.72 -6.91 -3.98
CA ALA A 38 -5.35 -6.91 -3.50
C ALA A 38 -4.85 -8.34 -3.25
N LEU A 39 -5.64 -9.14 -2.55
CA LEU A 39 -5.27 -10.52 -2.26
C LEU A 39 -5.11 -11.34 -3.55
N ALA A 40 -6.01 -11.14 -4.51
CA ALA A 40 -5.92 -11.82 -5.80
C ALA A 40 -4.69 -11.39 -6.58
N ALA A 41 -4.36 -10.11 -6.56
CA ALA A 41 -3.17 -9.58 -7.25
C ALA A 41 -1.89 -10.16 -6.66
N ILE A 42 -1.83 -10.26 -5.33
CA ILE A 42 -0.67 -10.82 -4.63
C ILE A 42 -0.50 -12.30 -4.98
N ALA A 43 -1.59 -13.03 -5.06
CA ALA A 43 -1.55 -14.46 -5.40
C ALA A 43 -1.03 -14.68 -6.82
N LYS A 44 -1.34 -13.76 -7.73
CA LYS A 44 -0.86 -13.82 -9.09
C LYS A 44 0.62 -13.47 -9.20
N GLN A 45 1.05 -12.45 -8.47
CA GLN A 45 2.38 -11.91 -8.63
C GLN A 45 2.77 -11.17 -7.34
N ARG A 46 3.74 -11.72 -6.63
CA ARG A 46 4.17 -11.18 -5.35
C ARG A 46 4.78 -9.78 -5.53
N PRO A 47 4.24 -8.75 -4.85
CA PRO A 47 4.84 -7.42 -4.90
C PRO A 47 6.03 -7.30 -3.96
N ASP A 48 6.84 -6.28 -4.18
CA ASP A 48 7.95 -5.95 -3.29
C ASP A 48 7.55 -4.93 -2.24
N LEU A 49 6.46 -4.22 -2.48
CA LEU A 49 5.91 -3.22 -1.55
C LEU A 49 4.43 -3.02 -1.84
N ILE A 50 3.65 -2.74 -0.83
CA ILE A 50 2.21 -2.49 -0.96
C ILE A 50 1.88 -1.10 -0.40
N LEU A 51 1.20 -0.28 -1.20
CA LEU A 51 0.55 0.94 -0.73
C LEU A 51 -0.92 0.59 -0.50
N MET A 52 -1.37 0.69 0.73
CA MET A 52 -2.71 0.25 1.11
C MET A 52 -3.54 1.42 1.62
N ASP A 53 -4.57 1.79 0.87
CA ASP A 53 -5.58 2.72 1.39
C ASP A 53 -6.37 2.00 2.47
N ILE A 54 -6.53 2.65 3.61
CA ILE A 54 -7.26 2.07 4.73
C ILE A 54 -8.78 2.19 4.54
N GLN A 55 -9.26 3.25 3.89
CA GLN A 55 -10.68 3.45 3.66
C GLN A 55 -11.13 2.77 2.38
N LEU A 56 -11.26 1.46 2.42
CA LEU A 56 -11.70 0.67 1.26
C LEU A 56 -13.13 0.17 1.46
N PRO A 57 -13.89 -0.01 0.36
CA PRO A 57 -15.20 -0.62 0.46
C PRO A 57 -15.09 -2.14 0.67
N ILE A 58 -16.13 -2.76 1.19
CA ILE A 58 -16.30 -4.21 1.36
C ILE A 58 -15.35 -4.78 2.41
N MET A 59 -14.06 -4.79 2.13
CA MET A 59 -13.03 -5.22 3.06
C MET A 59 -12.10 -4.03 3.30
N ASP A 60 -12.09 -3.50 4.52
CA ASP A 60 -11.24 -2.34 4.82
C ASP A 60 -9.76 -2.71 4.79
N GLY A 61 -8.92 -1.67 4.73
CA GLY A 61 -7.48 -1.88 4.60
C GLY A 61 -6.86 -2.62 5.77
N TYR A 62 -7.35 -2.41 6.99
CA TYR A 62 -6.82 -3.11 8.17
C TYR A 62 -7.02 -4.62 8.05
N THR A 63 -8.22 -5.03 7.62
CA THR A 63 -8.53 -6.44 7.43
C THR A 63 -7.64 -7.05 6.35
N ALA A 64 -7.47 -6.33 5.24
CA ALA A 64 -6.61 -6.80 4.15
C ALA A 64 -5.17 -6.96 4.63
N VAL A 65 -4.63 -5.97 5.37
CA VAL A 65 -3.27 -6.04 5.90
C VAL A 65 -3.11 -7.24 6.84
N SER A 66 -4.08 -7.43 7.75
CA SER A 66 -4.02 -8.55 8.69
C SER A 66 -3.97 -9.89 7.96
N ARG A 67 -4.75 -10.04 6.89
CA ARG A 67 -4.75 -11.27 6.11
C ARG A 67 -3.43 -11.49 5.38
N ILE A 68 -2.85 -10.42 4.83
CA ILE A 68 -1.55 -10.51 4.16
C ILE A 68 -0.48 -10.92 5.16
N LYS A 69 -0.45 -10.27 6.31
CA LYS A 69 0.58 -10.53 7.33
C LYS A 69 0.40 -11.87 8.03
N ALA A 70 -0.77 -12.48 7.92
CA ALA A 70 -0.99 -13.83 8.45
C ALA A 70 -0.33 -14.91 7.60
N ASP A 71 0.03 -14.62 6.37
CA ASP A 71 0.71 -15.54 5.48
C ASP A 71 2.23 -15.42 5.68
N PRO A 72 2.91 -16.47 6.17
CA PRO A 72 4.36 -16.40 6.39
C PRO A 72 5.16 -16.04 5.14
N GLY A 73 4.68 -16.40 3.95
CA GLY A 73 5.35 -16.07 2.70
C GLY A 73 5.26 -14.61 2.33
N LEU A 74 4.35 -13.86 2.97
CA LEU A 74 4.11 -12.45 2.66
C LEU A 74 4.51 -11.53 3.80
N LEU A 75 4.93 -12.10 4.93
CA LEU A 75 5.20 -11.33 6.14
C LEU A 75 6.28 -10.26 5.96
N SER A 76 7.24 -10.50 5.08
CA SER A 76 8.35 -9.58 4.87
C SER A 76 8.05 -8.46 3.88
N ILE A 77 6.90 -8.47 3.21
CA ILE A 77 6.55 -7.41 2.27
C ILE A 77 6.22 -6.14 3.05
N PRO A 78 6.93 -5.01 2.81
CA PRO A 78 6.58 -3.77 3.49
C PRO A 78 5.21 -3.26 3.02
N ILE A 79 4.40 -2.83 3.96
CA ILE A 79 3.08 -2.26 3.69
C ILE A 79 3.04 -0.85 4.26
N ILE A 80 2.78 0.12 3.40
CA ILE A 80 2.62 1.52 3.79
C ILE A 80 1.13 1.85 3.74
N ALA A 81 0.55 2.14 4.90
CA ALA A 81 -0.85 2.53 4.98
C ALA A 81 -1.02 3.98 4.54
N VAL A 82 -2.06 4.25 3.77
CA VAL A 82 -2.41 5.61 3.35
C VAL A 82 -3.82 5.88 3.84
N THR A 83 -4.03 6.97 4.58
CA THR A 83 -5.32 7.21 5.21
C THR A 83 -5.67 8.69 5.30
N SER A 84 -6.96 9.01 5.15
CA SER A 84 -7.49 10.36 5.37
C SER A 84 -7.69 10.66 6.86
N TYR A 85 -7.66 9.64 7.71
CA TYR A 85 -7.92 9.79 9.14
C TYR A 85 -6.61 9.70 9.91
N ALA A 86 -5.83 10.79 9.85
CA ALA A 86 -4.49 10.84 10.44
C ALA A 86 -4.50 11.08 11.95
N LEU A 87 -5.68 11.27 12.56
CA LEU A 87 -5.80 11.62 13.97
C LEU A 87 -6.33 10.45 14.79
N ASN A 88 -6.24 10.59 16.11
CA ASN A 88 -6.94 9.70 17.05
C ASN A 88 -6.51 8.23 16.97
N GLY A 89 -5.22 7.99 16.86
CA GLY A 89 -4.71 6.62 16.96
C GLY A 89 -4.77 5.81 15.69
N GLU A 90 -5.07 6.40 14.55
CA GLU A 90 -5.08 5.69 13.28
C GLU A 90 -3.71 5.08 12.94
N GLU A 91 -2.63 5.79 13.23
CA GLU A 91 -1.30 5.24 13.04
C GLU A 91 -1.09 3.99 13.89
N LYS A 92 -1.54 4.04 15.14
CA LYS A 92 -1.43 2.91 16.06
C LYS A 92 -2.22 1.70 15.54
N LYS A 93 -3.44 1.95 15.02
CA LYS A 93 -4.25 0.88 14.43
C LYS A 93 -3.58 0.27 13.21
N ALA A 94 -3.01 1.10 12.36
CA ALA A 94 -2.32 0.63 11.17
C ALA A 94 -1.14 -0.27 11.54
N ARG A 95 -0.34 0.15 12.50
CA ARG A 95 0.82 -0.63 12.94
C ARG A 95 0.38 -1.92 13.64
N ALA A 96 -0.70 -1.86 14.42
CA ALA A 96 -1.25 -3.05 15.08
C ALA A 96 -1.75 -4.07 14.07
N ALA A 97 -2.28 -3.63 12.93
CA ALA A 97 -2.72 -4.53 11.87
C ALA A 97 -1.55 -5.15 11.10
N GLY A 98 -0.35 -4.58 11.21
CA GLY A 98 0.84 -5.10 10.55
C GLY A 98 1.47 -4.17 9.53
N CYS A 99 1.00 -2.92 9.41
CA CYS A 99 1.61 -1.95 8.51
C CYS A 99 2.99 -1.54 9.01
N ASP A 100 3.91 -1.41 8.08
CA ASP A 100 5.29 -1.03 8.40
C ASP A 100 5.45 0.48 8.50
N ASP A 101 4.60 1.23 7.80
CA ASP A 101 4.63 2.69 7.85
C ASP A 101 3.25 3.23 7.53
N TYR A 102 3.14 4.54 7.51
CA TYR A 102 1.86 5.22 7.48
C TYR A 102 2.03 6.62 6.89
N VAL A 103 1.11 7.00 5.99
CA VAL A 103 1.13 8.31 5.34
C VAL A 103 -0.28 8.90 5.37
N PRO A 104 -0.46 10.10 5.93
CA PRO A 104 -1.77 10.74 5.92
C PRO A 104 -2.09 11.34 4.55
N LYS A 105 -3.37 11.38 4.22
CA LYS A 105 -3.86 12.12 3.06
C LYS A 105 -4.32 13.51 3.51
N PRO A 106 -4.14 14.53 2.69
CA PRO A 106 -3.42 14.50 1.42
C PRO A 106 -1.91 14.37 1.66
N PHE A 107 -1.26 13.57 0.83
CA PHE A 107 0.18 13.37 0.96
C PHE A 107 0.93 14.20 -0.07
N SER A 108 2.16 14.55 0.27
CA SER A 108 3.09 15.12 -0.69
C SER A 108 3.66 13.98 -1.54
N PRO A 109 3.58 14.06 -2.89
CA PRO A 109 4.19 13.04 -3.74
C PRO A 109 5.65 12.79 -3.42
N ARG A 110 6.39 13.86 -3.11
CA ARG A 110 7.80 13.76 -2.77
C ARG A 110 8.01 12.96 -1.48
N GLN A 111 7.18 13.21 -0.46
CA GLN A 111 7.30 12.50 0.81
C GLN A 111 6.92 11.03 0.66
N LEU A 112 5.87 10.74 -0.10
CA LEU A 112 5.46 9.36 -0.33
C LEU A 112 6.55 8.60 -1.10
N LEU A 113 7.11 9.21 -2.15
CA LEU A 113 8.18 8.57 -2.91
C LEU A 113 9.42 8.32 -2.05
N ALA A 114 9.75 9.25 -1.16
CA ALA A 114 10.88 9.06 -0.24
C ALA A 114 10.66 7.85 0.67
N LYS A 115 9.45 7.68 1.20
CA LYS A 115 9.13 6.51 2.02
C LYS A 115 9.22 5.22 1.21
N ILE A 116 8.67 5.21 0.00
CA ILE A 116 8.75 4.05 -0.88
C ILE A 116 10.20 3.65 -1.10
N ARG A 117 11.04 4.60 -1.44
CA ARG A 117 12.45 4.34 -1.68
C ARG A 117 13.16 3.80 -0.45
N GLN A 118 12.79 4.29 0.73
CA GLN A 118 13.35 3.82 1.99
C GLN A 118 13.17 2.31 2.16
N TYR A 119 12.02 1.79 1.77
CA TYR A 119 11.72 0.36 1.90
C TYR A 119 12.18 -0.46 0.71
N MET A 120 12.54 0.17 -0.39
CA MET A 120 12.89 -0.51 -1.64
C MET A 120 14.39 -0.63 -1.89
N VAL A 121 15.23 -0.10 -1.01
CA VAL A 121 16.69 -0.13 -1.18
C VAL A 121 17.35 -1.41 -0.65
N ARG A 122 16.56 -2.39 -0.32
CA ARG A 122 17.08 -3.64 0.24
C ARG A 122 17.48 -4.62 -0.83
#